data_bbe34cadf5d8c1eb74aaf4060b1f120f
#
_entry.id   bbe34cadf5d8c1eb74aaf4060b1f120f
#
_cell.length_a   1.000
_cell.length_b   1.000
_cell.length_c   1.000
_cell.angle_alpha   90.00
_cell.angle_beta   90.00
_cell.angle_gamma   90.00
#
_symmetry.space_group_name_H-M   'P 1'
#
loop_
_entity.id
_entity.type
_entity.pdbx_description
1 polymer ?
#
loop_
_entity_poly.entity_id
_entity_poly.type
_entity_poly.pdbx_seq_one_letter_code
_entity_poly.pdbx_strand_id
1 'polypeptide(L)'
;EILQQVHLWNELNGDLDLHLDGQNLSGGQIMKLEIARCLLRLKPILLADEVTAALDKESAREIRELLHSLPCTMVEIAHKYNVQSYDCIYHLKDKKLVRCS
;
A
#
# COMPACT_ATOMS: atom_id res chain seq x y z
N GLU A 1 -11.27 -13.77 -4.02
CA GLU A 1 -11.59 -12.46 -4.60
C GLU A 1 -10.66 -11.35 -4.11
N ILE A 2 -10.24 -10.46 -5.02
CA ILE A 2 -9.28 -9.39 -4.73
C ILE A 2 -9.80 -8.39 -3.71
N LEU A 3 -11.06 -7.99 -3.81
CA LEU A 3 -11.64 -7.04 -2.85
C LEU A 3 -11.68 -7.59 -1.44
N GLN A 4 -11.92 -8.88 -1.29
CA GLN A 4 -11.86 -9.53 0.01
C GLN A 4 -10.43 -9.63 0.51
N GLN A 5 -9.47 -9.87 -0.37
CA GLN A 5 -8.05 -9.94 -0.03
C GLN A 5 -7.54 -8.62 0.53
N VAL A 6 -7.98 -7.49 0.01
CA VAL A 6 -7.58 -6.18 0.51
C VAL A 6 -8.50 -5.68 1.63
N HIS A 7 -9.45 -6.51 2.09
CA HIS A 7 -10.42 -6.18 3.14
C HIS A 7 -11.31 -4.99 2.81
N LEU A 8 -11.48 -4.69 1.53
CA LEU A 8 -12.29 -3.55 1.11
C LEU A 8 -13.77 -3.91 1.00
N TRP A 9 -14.06 -5.16 0.62
CA TRP A 9 -15.44 -5.62 0.41
C TRP A 9 -16.33 -5.38 1.61
N ASN A 10 -15.86 -5.74 2.81
CA ASN A 10 -16.62 -5.56 4.03
C ASN A 10 -16.82 -4.08 4.38
N GLU A 11 -15.82 -3.25 4.12
CA GLU A 11 -15.90 -1.82 4.38
C GLU A 11 -16.91 -1.14 3.47
N LEU A 12 -17.13 -1.68 2.27
CA LEU A 12 -18.13 -1.16 1.33
C LEU A 12 -19.49 -1.81 1.51
N ASN A 13 -19.65 -2.68 2.53
CA ASN A 13 -20.88 -3.43 2.80
C ASN A 13 -21.33 -4.25 1.58
N GLY A 14 -20.37 -4.69 0.76
CA GLY A 14 -20.64 -5.47 -0.44
C GLY A 14 -21.26 -4.68 -1.59
N ASP A 15 -21.33 -3.36 -1.48
CA ASP A 15 -21.97 -2.53 -2.49
C ASP A 15 -20.97 -1.59 -3.15
N LEU A 16 -20.44 -2.01 -4.30
CA LEU A 16 -19.48 -1.22 -5.07
C LEU A 16 -20.11 -0.03 -5.76
N ASP A 17 -21.36 -0.15 -6.19
CA ASP A 17 -22.00 0.90 -6.98
C ASP A 17 -22.17 2.20 -6.21
N LEU A 18 -22.37 2.11 -4.90
CA LEU A 18 -22.52 3.28 -4.05
C LEU A 18 -21.22 4.00 -3.75
N HIS A 19 -20.08 3.34 -3.94
CA HIS A 19 -18.79 3.85 -3.45
C HIS A 19 -17.77 4.13 -4.55
N LEU A 20 -18.07 3.82 -5.82
CA LEU A 20 -17.11 3.94 -6.91
C LEU A 20 -16.83 5.37 -7.38
N ASP A 21 -17.60 6.35 -6.94
CA ASP A 21 -17.37 7.75 -7.33
C ASP A 21 -16.18 8.39 -6.59
N GLY A 22 -15.62 7.71 -5.60
CA GLY A 22 -14.48 8.18 -4.85
C GLY A 22 -14.78 9.22 -3.78
N GLN A 23 -15.95 9.83 -3.80
CA GLN A 23 -16.31 10.86 -2.83
C GLN A 23 -16.73 10.26 -1.50
N ASN A 24 -17.22 9.03 -1.52
CA ASN A 24 -17.69 8.32 -0.35
C ASN A 24 -16.63 7.45 0.30
N LEU A 25 -15.40 7.47 -0.21
CA LEU A 25 -14.33 6.61 0.28
C LEU A 25 -13.35 7.39 1.14
N SER A 26 -12.91 6.76 2.24
CA SER A 26 -11.81 7.29 3.05
C SER A 26 -10.47 7.16 2.29
N GLY A 27 -9.43 7.85 2.77
CA GLY A 27 -8.10 7.72 2.19
C GLY A 27 -7.59 6.29 2.20
N GLY A 28 -7.81 5.56 3.30
CA GLY A 28 -7.42 4.16 3.38
C GLY A 28 -8.19 3.27 2.41
N GLN A 29 -9.48 3.52 2.23
CA GLN A 29 -10.30 2.77 1.28
C GLN A 29 -9.86 3.02 -0.17
N ILE A 30 -9.55 4.27 -0.51
CA ILE A 30 -9.01 4.61 -1.83
C ILE A 30 -7.70 3.87 -2.08
N MET A 31 -6.81 3.84 -1.08
CA MET A 31 -5.53 3.15 -1.21
C MET A 31 -5.74 1.64 -1.37
N LYS A 32 -6.67 1.03 -0.62
CA LYS A 32 -7.00 -0.40 -0.78
C LYS A 32 -7.53 -0.70 -2.18
N LEU A 33 -8.33 0.20 -2.74
CA LEU A 33 -8.83 0.05 -4.10
C LEU A 33 -7.70 0.13 -5.12
N GLU A 34 -6.74 1.03 -4.93
CA GLU A 34 -5.57 1.13 -5.79
C GLU A 34 -4.72 -0.14 -5.73
N ILE A 35 -4.55 -0.71 -4.55
CA ILE A 35 -3.83 -1.97 -4.38
C ILE A 35 -4.57 -3.10 -5.10
N ALA A 36 -5.89 -3.14 -5.00
CA ALA A 36 -6.69 -4.14 -5.69
C ALA A 36 -6.51 -4.04 -7.21
N ARG A 37 -6.45 -2.83 -7.75
CA ARG A 37 -6.18 -2.62 -9.17
C ARG A 37 -4.80 -3.14 -9.57
N CYS A 38 -3.81 -2.92 -8.73
CA CYS A 38 -2.46 -3.45 -8.97
C CYS A 38 -2.44 -4.98 -8.95
N LEU A 39 -3.22 -5.60 -8.05
CA LEU A 39 -3.29 -7.06 -7.96
C LEU A 39 -3.92 -7.70 -9.20
N LEU A 40 -4.83 -7.00 -9.86
CA LEU A 40 -5.41 -7.49 -11.13
C LEU A 40 -4.36 -7.61 -12.23
N ARG A 41 -3.28 -6.85 -12.14
CA ARG A 41 -2.20 -6.83 -13.13
C ARG A 41 -0.86 -6.99 -12.43
N LEU A 42 -0.79 -7.95 -11.52
CA LEU A 42 0.41 -8.13 -10.69
C LEU A 42 1.66 -8.30 -11.55
N LYS A 43 2.60 -7.43 -11.32
CA LYS A 43 3.93 -7.46 -11.93
C LYS A 43 4.93 -8.00 -10.91
N PRO A 44 6.11 -8.46 -11.36
CA PRO A 44 7.14 -8.92 -10.43
C PRO A 44 7.62 -7.85 -9.45
N ILE A 45 7.52 -6.59 -9.83
CA ILE A 45 7.98 -5.47 -9.00
C ILE A 45 6.81 -4.49 -8.79
N LEU A 46 6.58 -4.10 -7.54
CA LEU A 46 5.58 -3.10 -7.17
C LEU A 46 6.28 -1.91 -6.53
N LEU A 47 5.94 -0.71 -7.00
CA LEU A 47 6.47 0.53 -6.45
C LEU A 47 5.42 1.18 -5.55
N ALA A 48 5.80 1.46 -4.31
CA ALA A 48 4.92 2.11 -3.33
C ALA A 48 5.57 3.42 -2.89
N ASP A 49 5.08 4.53 -3.43
CA ASP A 49 5.67 5.85 -3.19
C ASP A 49 4.87 6.59 -2.13
N GLU A 50 5.37 6.53 -0.89
CA GLU A 50 4.78 7.22 0.27
C GLU A 50 3.28 6.95 0.44
N VAL A 51 2.85 5.71 0.19
CA VAL A 51 1.43 5.36 0.13
C VAL A 51 0.69 5.50 1.45
N THR A 52 1.42 5.56 2.58
CA THR A 52 0.80 5.69 3.91
C THR A 52 0.95 7.08 4.51
N ALA A 53 1.58 8.03 3.80
CA ALA A 53 1.95 9.32 4.37
C ALA A 53 0.75 10.16 4.84
N ALA A 54 -0.36 10.08 4.12
CA ALA A 54 -1.56 10.87 4.42
C ALA A 54 -2.60 10.09 5.22
N LEU A 55 -2.28 8.88 5.66
CA LEU A 55 -3.23 8.02 6.36
C LEU A 55 -3.05 8.13 7.88
N ASP A 56 -4.13 7.88 8.63
CA ASP A 56 -4.04 7.72 10.07
C ASP A 56 -3.23 6.46 10.42
N LYS A 57 -2.84 6.33 11.68
CA LYS A 57 -1.94 5.25 12.11
C LYS A 57 -2.51 3.86 11.81
N GLU A 58 -3.79 3.66 12.09
CA GLU A 58 -4.39 2.34 11.91
C GLU A 58 -4.51 1.97 10.44
N SER A 59 -4.97 2.90 9.61
CA SER A 59 -5.05 2.69 8.17
C SER A 59 -3.67 2.46 7.57
N ALA A 60 -2.68 3.23 8.00
CA ALA A 60 -1.30 3.07 7.53
C ALA A 60 -0.77 1.68 7.88
N ARG A 61 -1.03 1.21 9.11
CA ARG A 61 -0.61 -0.12 9.54
C ARG A 61 -1.25 -1.21 8.68
N GLU A 62 -2.55 -1.12 8.46
CA GLU A 62 -3.26 -2.09 7.62
C GLU A 62 -2.70 -2.14 6.20
N ILE A 63 -2.43 -0.98 5.62
CA ILE A 63 -1.89 -0.89 4.26
C ILE A 63 -0.48 -1.48 4.21
N ARG A 64 0.37 -1.19 5.20
CA ARG A 64 1.72 -1.77 5.23
C ARG A 64 1.68 -3.28 5.37
N GLU A 65 0.84 -3.80 6.25
CA GLU A 65 0.70 -5.25 6.42
C GLU A 65 0.25 -5.91 5.11
N LEU A 66 -0.72 -5.28 4.44
CA LEU A 66 -1.21 -5.77 3.16
C LEU A 66 -0.10 -5.78 2.10
N LEU A 67 0.60 -4.67 1.94
CA LEU A 67 1.67 -4.55 0.95
C LEU A 67 2.78 -5.56 1.19
N HIS A 68 3.19 -5.73 2.45
CA HIS A 68 4.28 -6.65 2.78
C HIS A 68 3.88 -8.11 2.69
N SER A 69 2.58 -8.40 2.58
CA SER A 69 2.08 -9.75 2.37
C SER A 69 2.01 -10.16 0.89
N LEU A 70 2.20 -9.22 -0.04
CA LEU A 70 2.07 -9.49 -1.46
C LEU A 70 3.24 -10.33 -2.01
N PRO A 71 2.97 -11.27 -2.92
CA PRO A 71 4.02 -12.15 -3.46
C PRO A 71 4.79 -11.49 -4.61
N CYS A 72 5.40 -10.35 -4.34
CA CYS A 72 6.17 -9.61 -5.35
C CYS A 72 7.33 -8.87 -4.68
N THR A 73 8.27 -8.42 -5.51
CA THR A 73 9.33 -7.55 -5.03
C THR A 73 8.75 -6.15 -4.82
N MET A 74 8.93 -5.61 -3.64
CA MET A 74 8.39 -4.31 -3.26
C MET A 74 9.51 -3.29 -3.13
N VAL A 75 9.37 -2.16 -3.82
CA VAL A 75 10.23 -1.01 -3.61
C VAL A 75 9.36 0.09 -2.99
N GLU A 76 9.65 0.45 -1.77
CA GLU A 76 8.86 1.40 -1.02
C GLU A 76 9.67 2.67 -0.73
N ILE A 77 9.05 3.83 -0.95
CA ILE A 77 9.61 5.12 -0.56
C ILE A 77 8.83 5.58 0.66
N ALA A 78 9.53 5.78 1.78
CA ALA A 78 8.90 6.16 3.04
C ALA A 78 9.83 7.02 3.89
N HIS A 79 9.24 7.94 4.65
CA HIS A 79 9.98 8.74 5.63
C HIS A 79 9.91 8.11 7.02
N LYS A 80 8.82 7.43 7.33
CA LYS A 80 8.63 6.74 8.61
C LYS A 80 8.49 5.25 8.36
N TYR A 81 9.36 4.45 8.96
CA TYR A 81 9.38 3.02 8.71
C TYR A 81 10.03 2.29 9.89
N ASN A 82 9.71 1.00 9.99
CA ASN A 82 10.35 0.10 10.94
C ASN A 82 11.44 -0.66 10.19
N VAL A 83 12.69 -0.47 10.60
CA VAL A 83 13.87 -1.08 9.95
C VAL A 83 13.71 -2.61 9.84
N GLN A 84 13.11 -3.24 10.83
CA GLN A 84 12.97 -4.69 10.85
C GLN A 84 11.96 -5.23 9.85
N SER A 85 11.16 -4.36 9.25
CA SER A 85 10.13 -4.76 8.28
C SER A 85 10.66 -4.89 6.85
N TYR A 86 11.93 -4.58 6.62
CA TYR A 86 12.51 -4.53 5.28
C TYR A 86 13.75 -5.39 5.17
N ASP A 87 13.92 -6.01 4.00
CA ASP A 87 15.11 -6.81 3.70
C ASP A 87 16.33 -5.92 3.48
N CYS A 88 16.13 -4.79 2.79
CA CYS A 88 17.19 -3.84 2.48
C CYS A 88 16.66 -2.42 2.59
N ILE A 89 17.50 -1.52 3.10
CA ILE A 89 17.16 -0.11 3.21
C ILE A 89 18.27 0.71 2.56
N TYR A 90 17.86 1.67 1.71
CA TYR A 90 18.77 2.59 1.04
C TYR A 90 18.35 4.03 1.34
N HIS A 91 19.33 4.89 1.57
CA HIS A 91 19.10 6.33 1.64
C HIS A 91 19.48 6.98 0.33
N LEU A 92 18.65 7.90 -0.15
CA LEU A 92 19.01 8.74 -1.28
C LEU A 92 19.72 9.95 -0.73
N LYS A 93 21.03 10.05 -1.03
CA LYS A 93 21.89 11.12 -0.52
C LYS A 93 22.81 11.60 -1.64
N ASP A 94 22.84 12.92 -1.85
CA ASP A 94 23.69 13.52 -2.90
C ASP A 94 23.49 12.86 -4.26
N LYS A 95 22.22 12.58 -4.61
CA LYS A 95 21.81 11.93 -5.86
C LYS A 95 22.33 10.50 -6.01
N LYS A 96 22.68 9.86 -4.91
CA LYS A 96 23.14 8.47 -4.89
C LYS A 96 22.36 7.66 -3.87
N LEU A 97 22.17 6.37 -4.18
CA LEU A 97 21.58 5.44 -3.22
C LEU A 97 22.70 4.82 -2.40
N VAL A 98 22.56 4.93 -1.08
CA VAL A 98 23.54 4.39 -0.13
C VAL A 98 22.82 3.33 0.72
N ARG A 99 23.32 2.10 0.70
CA ARG A 99 22.74 1.02 1.50
C ARG A 99 23.02 1.27 2.99
N CYS A 100 21.98 1.20 3.81
CA CYS A 100 22.06 1.45 5.25
C CYS A 100 21.83 0.19 6.05
N SER A 101 21.14 -0.76 5.49
CA SER A 101 20.78 -1.97 6.25
C SER A 101 20.37 -3.12 5.32
#